data_e4b065cb023253e92ad01eaae924c693
#
_entry.id   e4b065cb023253e92ad01eaae924c693
#
_cell.length_a   1.000
_cell.length_b   1.000
_cell.length_c   1.000
_cell.angle_alpha   90.00
_cell.angle_beta   90.00
_cell.angle_gamma   90.00
#
_symmetry.space_group_name_H-M   'P 1'
#
loop_
_entity.id
_entity.type
_entity.pdbx_description
1 polymer ?
#
loop_
_entity_poly.entity_id
_entity_poly.type
_entity_poly.pdbx_seq_one_letter_code
_entity_poly.pdbx_strand_id
1 'polypeptide(L)'
;MSKRERLFLKRHPDAKATTVNRISLTAFCLSLAAVACLLPASAFAGPIQWVTVGDPGNTADTAPSGYGAVATSFQIMKYEFTNQQYTDFLNSVDRNGTNPYSVYNAEMGSGARGGISLTTGASSGSKYAVKTNMGDKPVNFVSWFDAARVSNWLMNGATSSSSTETGAYTLNGATTGIAPAVNNGATFYIPTEDQWYKAAYYKGGGTNAGYWNYATQSDTAPRAVSATTVGSGTFGGVSPVTSGTCANFNQKADWNSQDGNVTTVGTNGGASAYGAFDMSGNLGEWNDLTGAAGTSRQTRGGHWSSDGSLGLSSPERESRAPSFGSNAVGFRLASPVSSPSAVPEIDPNSLGSVLALVLGSLGLLERRRLFPCKPEAQARGIRVAFP
;
A
#
# COMPACT_ATOMS: atom_id res chain seq x y z
N MET A 1 -21.59 -70.18 -13.99
CA MET A 1 -21.04 -70.96 -15.16
C MET A 1 -19.80 -70.19 -15.56
N SER A 2 -18.63 -70.74 -15.25
CA SER A 2 -17.70 -71.55 -16.03
C SER A 2 -16.93 -70.71 -17.03
N LYS A 3 -15.63 -70.68 -17.14
CA LYS A 3 -14.42 -71.47 -16.79
C LYS A 3 -13.22 -70.58 -17.11
N ARG A 4 -12.25 -70.47 -16.26
CA ARG A 4 -10.87 -70.97 -16.38
C ARG A 4 -10.31 -71.02 -17.80
N GLU A 5 -9.17 -70.30 -18.01
CA GLU A 5 -7.96 -70.98 -18.48
C GLU A 5 -6.71 -70.21 -18.12
N ARG A 6 -5.77 -70.94 -17.54
CA ARG A 6 -4.39 -70.56 -17.24
C ARG A 6 -3.55 -70.92 -18.47
N LEU A 7 -2.59 -70.11 -18.80
CA LEU A 7 -1.44 -70.64 -19.52
C LEU A 7 -0.13 -70.16 -18.91
N PHE A 8 0.74 -71.12 -18.75
CA PHE A 8 2.05 -71.15 -18.11
C PHE A 8 3.18 -70.82 -19.13
N LEU A 9 4.34 -70.47 -18.56
CA LEU A 9 5.72 -70.60 -19.10
C LEU A 9 6.23 -69.33 -19.82
N LYS A 10 7.48 -68.86 -19.59
CA LYS A 10 8.76 -69.47 -19.24
C LYS A 10 9.69 -68.43 -18.68
N ARG A 11 10.51 -68.82 -17.72
CA ARG A 11 11.70 -68.07 -17.26
C ARG A 11 12.82 -68.23 -18.25
N HIS A 12 13.58 -67.11 -18.47
CA HIS A 12 15.01 -67.21 -18.82
C HIS A 12 15.78 -66.13 -18.08
N PRO A 13 17.02 -66.37 -17.67
CA PRO A 13 17.73 -65.58 -16.68
C PRO A 13 18.75 -64.61 -17.29
N ASP A 14 19.28 -63.74 -16.42
CA ASP A 14 20.53 -62.98 -16.57
C ASP A 14 20.57 -61.74 -17.43
N ALA A 15 20.32 -60.58 -16.79
CA ALA A 15 21.02 -59.37 -17.11
C ALA A 15 21.37 -58.61 -15.82
N LYS A 16 22.66 -58.46 -15.60
CA LYS A 16 23.29 -57.80 -14.43
C LYS A 16 22.80 -56.35 -14.33
N ALA A 17 22.13 -56.00 -13.25
CA ALA A 17 21.77 -54.67 -12.89
C ALA A 17 22.99 -53.86 -12.52
N THR A 18 23.35 -52.89 -13.29
CA THR A 18 24.33 -51.86 -12.96
C THR A 18 23.64 -50.86 -12.01
N THR A 19 24.00 -50.88 -10.75
CA THR A 19 23.52 -49.92 -9.75
C THR A 19 24.09 -48.57 -10.05
N VAL A 20 23.31 -47.66 -10.67
CA VAL A 20 23.64 -46.26 -10.80
C VAL A 20 23.21 -45.58 -9.51
N ASN A 21 24.19 -45.07 -8.77
CA ASN A 21 24.05 -44.32 -7.53
C ASN A 21 23.08 -43.13 -7.72
N ARG A 22 21.88 -43.24 -7.19
CA ARG A 22 20.90 -42.13 -7.06
C ARG A 22 21.12 -41.39 -5.74
N ILE A 23 22.29 -40.81 -5.54
CA ILE A 23 22.55 -39.94 -4.42
C ILE A 23 23.20 -38.68 -4.99
N SER A 24 22.42 -37.72 -5.49
CA SER A 24 22.86 -36.33 -5.63
C SER A 24 21.79 -35.32 -6.06
N LEU A 25 20.52 -35.71 -6.19
CA LEU A 25 19.51 -34.73 -6.62
C LEU A 25 18.59 -34.26 -5.48
N THR A 26 18.50 -35.00 -4.39
CA THR A 26 17.66 -34.63 -3.23
C THR A 26 18.36 -33.68 -2.26
N ALA A 27 19.68 -33.64 -2.21
CA ALA A 27 20.43 -32.72 -1.35
C ALA A 27 20.49 -31.28 -1.92
N PHE A 28 20.33 -31.10 -3.22
CA PHE A 28 20.35 -29.75 -3.85
C PHE A 28 19.00 -29.04 -3.81
N CYS A 29 17.91 -29.77 -3.74
CA CYS A 29 16.56 -29.18 -3.59
C CYS A 29 16.22 -28.78 -2.15
N LEU A 30 16.84 -29.40 -1.14
CA LEU A 30 16.61 -29.03 0.26
C LEU A 30 17.36 -27.75 0.67
N SER A 31 18.49 -27.42 0.02
CA SER A 31 19.22 -26.19 0.33
C SER A 31 18.62 -24.93 -0.31
N LEU A 32 17.83 -25.04 -1.39
CA LEU A 32 17.10 -23.91 -1.97
C LEU A 32 15.79 -23.58 -1.25
N ALA A 33 15.16 -24.57 -0.60
CA ALA A 33 13.93 -24.37 0.16
C ALA A 33 14.16 -23.70 1.53
N ALA A 34 15.36 -23.79 2.09
CA ALA A 34 15.69 -23.19 3.39
C ALA A 34 16.09 -21.70 3.32
N VAL A 35 16.45 -21.17 2.14
CA VAL A 35 16.78 -19.75 1.97
C VAL A 35 15.53 -18.90 1.65
N ALA A 36 14.44 -19.50 1.19
CA ALA A 36 13.19 -18.79 0.92
C ALA A 36 12.36 -18.45 2.18
N CYS A 37 12.76 -18.91 3.36
CA CYS A 37 11.96 -18.78 4.60
C CYS A 37 12.48 -17.70 5.56
N LEU A 38 13.47 -16.86 5.16
CA LEU A 38 14.05 -15.80 6.01
C LEU A 38 13.95 -14.40 5.40
N LEU A 39 13.08 -14.18 4.42
CA LEU A 39 12.64 -12.84 4.11
C LEU A 39 11.57 -12.48 5.15
N PRO A 40 11.73 -11.39 5.93
CA PRO A 40 10.64 -10.92 6.74
C PRO A 40 9.46 -10.69 5.78
N ALA A 41 8.35 -11.36 6.01
CA ALA A 41 7.12 -11.05 5.35
C ALA A 41 6.83 -9.58 5.68
N SER A 42 7.08 -8.69 4.73
CA SER A 42 6.56 -7.34 4.78
C SER A 42 5.05 -7.50 4.70
N ALA A 43 4.41 -7.53 5.86
CA ALA A 43 2.97 -7.60 6.00
C ALA A 43 2.36 -6.24 5.60
N PHE A 44 2.51 -5.87 4.34
CA PHE A 44 1.73 -4.81 3.73
C PHE A 44 0.64 -5.47 2.89
N ALA A 45 -0.60 -5.26 3.26
CA ALA A 45 -1.72 -5.59 2.42
C ALA A 45 -1.75 -4.66 1.21
N GLY A 46 -1.10 -5.07 0.15
CA GLY A 46 -1.02 -4.38 -1.13
C GLY A 46 -0.20 -3.08 -1.10
N PRO A 47 0.60 -2.84 -2.14
CA PRO A 47 1.37 -1.61 -2.24
C PRO A 47 0.43 -0.40 -2.35
N ILE A 48 0.77 0.70 -1.68
CA ILE A 48 0.12 1.99 -1.89
C ILE A 48 0.26 2.35 -3.38
N GLN A 49 -0.89 2.57 -4.04
CA GLN A 49 -0.90 2.98 -5.44
C GLN A 49 -0.86 4.50 -5.51
N TRP A 50 0.00 5.01 -6.38
CA TRP A 50 0.22 6.44 -6.59
C TRP A 50 -0.19 6.85 -7.99
N VAL A 51 -0.67 8.10 -8.13
CA VAL A 51 -0.85 8.77 -9.41
C VAL A 51 -0.05 10.07 -9.43
N THR A 52 0.49 10.41 -10.59
CA THR A 52 1.26 11.64 -10.76
C THR A 52 0.34 12.79 -11.11
N VAL A 53 0.43 13.88 -10.33
CA VAL A 53 -0.23 15.16 -10.61
C VAL A 53 0.79 16.05 -11.32
N GLY A 54 0.60 16.20 -12.62
CA GLY A 54 1.48 16.92 -13.53
C GLY A 54 1.17 18.43 -13.64
N ASP A 55 1.45 19.00 -14.80
CA ASP A 55 1.19 20.41 -15.15
C ASP A 55 1.73 21.41 -14.10
N PRO A 56 3.06 21.35 -13.76
CA PRO A 56 3.66 22.24 -12.78
C PRO A 56 3.55 23.70 -13.18
N GLY A 57 3.32 24.59 -12.22
CA GLY A 57 3.15 26.02 -12.48
C GLY A 57 1.77 26.41 -13.03
N ASN A 58 0.76 25.53 -12.88
CA ASN A 58 -0.61 25.87 -13.24
C ASN A 58 -1.16 27.04 -12.40
N THR A 59 -2.06 27.82 -13.00
CA THR A 59 -2.77 28.89 -12.29
C THR A 59 -3.77 28.35 -11.30
N ALA A 60 -4.03 29.11 -10.22
CA ALA A 60 -5.09 28.81 -9.27
C ALA A 60 -6.48 28.92 -9.94
N ASP A 61 -7.46 28.23 -9.36
CA ASP A 61 -8.86 28.44 -9.66
C ASP A 61 -9.31 29.81 -9.14
N THR A 62 -9.70 30.68 -10.04
CA THR A 62 -10.07 32.05 -9.69
C THR A 62 -11.51 32.21 -9.20
N ALA A 63 -12.34 31.21 -9.41
CA ALA A 63 -13.75 31.20 -8.97
C ALA A 63 -14.15 29.78 -8.56
N PRO A 64 -14.44 29.56 -7.29
CA PRO A 64 -14.67 30.53 -6.22
C PRO A 64 -13.55 30.65 -5.16
N SER A 65 -12.40 29.97 -5.31
CA SER A 65 -11.59 29.67 -4.10
C SER A 65 -10.14 30.14 -4.11
N GLY A 66 -9.51 30.41 -5.25
CA GLY A 66 -8.08 30.78 -5.31
C GLY A 66 -7.10 29.65 -4.97
N TYR A 67 -7.51 28.38 -5.05
CA TYR A 67 -6.70 27.19 -4.73
C TYR A 67 -6.24 26.44 -5.98
N GLY A 68 -5.31 25.53 -5.78
CA GLY A 68 -4.88 24.56 -6.79
C GLY A 68 -3.63 24.94 -7.56
N ALA A 69 -3.00 26.12 -7.31
CA ALA A 69 -1.73 26.45 -7.92
C ALA A 69 -0.59 25.66 -7.28
N VAL A 70 0.08 24.82 -8.06
CA VAL A 70 1.20 23.99 -7.57
C VAL A 70 2.39 24.13 -8.50
N ALA A 71 3.52 24.58 -7.94
CA ALA A 71 4.73 24.90 -8.71
C ALA A 71 5.48 23.66 -9.22
N THR A 72 5.30 22.51 -8.60
CA THR A 72 6.02 21.26 -8.91
C THR A 72 5.05 20.10 -9.11
N SER A 73 5.42 19.13 -9.95
CA SER A 73 4.70 17.87 -10.01
C SER A 73 4.87 17.09 -8.70
N PHE A 74 3.86 16.34 -8.32
CA PHE A 74 3.87 15.49 -7.13
C PHE A 74 3.09 14.20 -7.39
N GLN A 75 3.17 13.25 -6.48
CA GLN A 75 2.33 12.07 -6.46
C GLN A 75 1.30 12.20 -5.35
N ILE A 76 0.11 11.66 -5.59
CA ILE A 76 -0.93 11.50 -4.57
C ILE A 76 -1.40 10.06 -4.58
N MET A 77 -1.84 9.53 -3.44
CA MET A 77 -2.43 8.20 -3.39
C MET A 77 -3.63 8.11 -4.32
N LYS A 78 -3.67 7.05 -5.13
CA LYS A 78 -4.76 6.78 -6.06
C LYS A 78 -6.10 6.63 -5.34
N TYR A 79 -6.08 6.05 -4.16
CA TYR A 79 -7.22 5.79 -3.29
C TYR A 79 -7.00 6.40 -1.91
N GLU A 80 -8.06 6.57 -1.15
CA GLU A 80 -8.02 6.84 0.29
C GLU A 80 -7.23 5.74 1.02
N PHE A 81 -6.62 6.06 2.15
CA PHE A 81 -5.93 5.07 2.99
C PHE A 81 -6.95 4.09 3.58
N THR A 82 -6.73 2.77 3.39
CA THR A 82 -7.73 1.75 3.72
C THR A 82 -7.63 1.25 5.16
N ASN A 83 -8.71 0.64 5.66
CA ASN A 83 -8.71 -0.03 6.97
C ASN A 83 -7.65 -1.13 7.08
N GLN A 84 -7.38 -1.87 5.99
CA GLN A 84 -6.34 -2.89 6.01
C GLN A 84 -4.95 -2.26 6.18
N GLN A 85 -4.63 -1.23 5.40
CA GLN A 85 -3.37 -0.50 5.51
C GLN A 85 -3.19 0.12 6.91
N TYR A 86 -4.28 0.66 7.47
CA TYR A 86 -4.24 1.23 8.81
C TYR A 86 -4.13 0.18 9.91
N THR A 87 -4.72 -0.99 9.74
CA THR A 87 -4.55 -2.15 10.64
C THR A 87 -3.09 -2.62 10.67
N ASP A 88 -2.44 -2.66 9.51
CA ASP A 88 -1.02 -3.01 9.40
C ASP A 88 -0.13 -1.98 10.10
N PHE A 89 -0.44 -0.68 9.93
CA PHE A 89 0.20 0.39 10.67
C PHE A 89 0.03 0.20 12.19
N LEU A 90 -1.20 0.02 12.68
CA LEU A 90 -1.48 -0.16 14.12
C LEU A 90 -0.73 -1.37 14.69
N ASN A 91 -0.78 -2.51 14.04
CA ASN A 91 -0.06 -3.73 14.46
C ASN A 91 1.46 -3.58 14.41
N SER A 92 1.97 -2.68 13.58
CA SER A 92 3.39 -2.35 13.51
C SER A 92 3.83 -1.47 14.67
N VAL A 93 3.09 -0.38 14.97
CA VAL A 93 3.53 0.69 15.89
C VAL A 93 2.97 0.55 17.31
N ASP A 94 1.80 -0.08 17.47
CA ASP A 94 1.19 -0.37 18.77
C ASP A 94 0.98 -1.89 18.96
N ARG A 95 2.08 -2.60 18.96
CA ARG A 95 2.14 -4.08 19.00
C ARG A 95 1.42 -4.67 20.21
N ASN A 96 1.30 -3.93 21.30
CA ASN A 96 0.71 -4.40 22.56
C ASN A 96 -0.72 -3.91 22.79
N GLY A 97 -1.25 -3.04 21.92
CA GLY A 97 -2.59 -2.48 22.03
C GLY A 97 -2.73 -1.52 23.21
N THR A 98 -1.67 -0.78 23.53
CA THR A 98 -1.64 0.21 24.62
C THR A 98 -2.05 1.61 24.19
N ASN A 99 -2.02 1.85 22.88
CA ASN A 99 -2.46 3.08 22.21
C ASN A 99 -1.89 4.39 22.80
N PRO A 100 -0.56 4.51 22.97
CA PRO A 100 0.07 5.62 23.72
C PRO A 100 -0.13 6.98 23.05
N TYR A 101 -0.33 6.99 21.73
CA TYR A 101 -0.52 8.22 20.93
C TYR A 101 -1.94 8.36 20.38
N SER A 102 -2.90 7.61 20.91
CA SER A 102 -4.30 7.63 20.51
C SER A 102 -4.55 7.35 19.01
N VAL A 103 -3.63 6.64 18.34
CA VAL A 103 -3.74 6.28 16.92
C VAL A 103 -4.92 5.34 16.62
N TYR A 104 -5.45 4.66 17.63
CA TYR A 104 -6.67 3.87 17.53
C TYR A 104 -7.79 4.58 18.28
N ASN A 105 -8.79 5.05 17.54
CA ASN A 105 -10.03 5.55 18.12
C ASN A 105 -10.95 4.36 18.43
N ALA A 106 -11.51 4.31 19.65
CA ALA A 106 -12.39 3.22 20.07
C ALA A 106 -13.62 3.03 19.15
N GLU A 107 -14.09 4.10 18.51
CA GLU A 107 -15.18 4.05 17.54
C GLU A 107 -14.83 3.28 16.26
N MET A 108 -13.55 3.07 15.95
CA MET A 108 -13.15 2.14 14.87
C MET A 108 -13.65 0.73 15.16
N GLY A 109 -13.69 0.34 16.45
CA GLY A 109 -14.18 -0.95 16.91
C GLY A 109 -15.67 -0.96 17.22
N SER A 110 -16.15 -0.05 18.07
CA SER A 110 -17.53 0.01 18.57
C SER A 110 -18.50 0.64 17.57
N GLY A 111 -18.04 1.60 16.77
CA GLY A 111 -18.88 2.28 15.80
C GLY A 111 -19.34 1.35 14.67
N ALA A 112 -20.60 1.47 14.28
CA ALA A 112 -21.21 0.64 13.25
C ALA A 112 -20.53 0.81 11.87
N ARG A 113 -19.90 1.97 11.61
CA ARG A 113 -19.16 2.31 10.39
C ARG A 113 -17.65 2.24 10.54
N GLY A 114 -17.16 1.91 11.73
CA GLY A 114 -15.73 1.69 11.97
C GLY A 114 -15.29 0.33 11.43
N GLY A 115 -14.06 0.24 10.93
CA GLY A 115 -13.57 -0.90 10.18
C GLY A 115 -12.53 -1.77 10.90
N ILE A 116 -12.10 -1.42 12.11
CA ILE A 116 -10.97 -2.06 12.79
C ILE A 116 -11.35 -2.39 14.24
N SER A 117 -11.17 -3.64 14.64
CA SER A 117 -11.37 -4.09 16.02
C SER A 117 -10.05 -4.25 16.77
N LEU A 118 -10.05 -3.96 18.07
CA LEU A 118 -8.94 -4.24 19.00
C LEU A 118 -9.28 -5.48 19.84
N THR A 119 -8.39 -6.45 19.86
CA THR A 119 -8.45 -7.67 20.68
C THR A 119 -7.28 -7.68 21.65
N THR A 120 -7.50 -7.24 22.89
CA THR A 120 -6.43 -7.07 23.88
C THR A 120 -5.73 -8.38 24.22
N GLY A 121 -6.44 -9.53 24.18
CA GLY A 121 -5.89 -10.89 24.41
C GLY A 121 -5.09 -11.46 23.25
N ALA A 122 -5.08 -10.85 22.06
CA ALA A 122 -4.32 -11.34 20.91
C ALA A 122 -2.80 -11.19 21.13
N SER A 123 -2.01 -11.89 20.32
CA SER A 123 -0.54 -11.82 20.38
C SER A 123 -0.01 -10.41 20.05
N SER A 124 1.17 -10.07 20.56
CA SER A 124 1.86 -8.82 20.21
C SER A 124 2.07 -8.71 18.70
N GLY A 125 1.72 -7.58 18.13
CA GLY A 125 1.75 -7.32 16.69
C GLY A 125 0.57 -7.89 15.90
N SER A 126 -0.48 -8.38 16.59
CA SER A 126 -1.73 -8.88 16.00
C SER A 126 -2.93 -8.45 16.85
N LYS A 127 -2.82 -7.29 17.50
CA LYS A 127 -3.87 -6.75 18.39
C LYS A 127 -5.07 -6.21 17.60
N TYR A 128 -4.83 -5.73 16.42
CA TYR A 128 -5.82 -5.08 15.58
C TYR A 128 -6.21 -5.98 14.41
N ALA A 129 -7.49 -6.05 14.12
CA ALA A 129 -8.02 -6.85 13.02
C ALA A 129 -9.10 -6.08 12.25
N VAL A 130 -9.08 -6.21 10.94
CA VAL A 130 -10.13 -5.66 10.07
C VAL A 130 -11.44 -6.38 10.33
N LYS A 131 -12.54 -5.64 10.44
CA LYS A 131 -13.89 -6.21 10.49
C LYS A 131 -14.29 -6.79 9.13
N THR A 132 -15.24 -7.72 9.13
CA THR A 132 -15.73 -8.36 7.90
C THR A 132 -16.12 -7.35 6.83
N ASN A 133 -15.62 -7.53 5.61
CA ASN A 133 -15.84 -6.68 4.45
C ASN A 133 -15.36 -5.23 4.59
N MET A 134 -14.54 -4.89 5.61
CA MET A 134 -14.08 -3.52 5.83
C MET A 134 -12.64 -3.26 5.34
N GLY A 135 -11.90 -4.26 4.90
CA GLY A 135 -10.46 -4.12 4.58
C GLY A 135 -10.16 -3.13 3.47
N ASP A 136 -10.96 -3.15 2.44
CA ASP A 136 -10.85 -2.30 1.25
C ASP A 136 -11.71 -1.01 1.31
N LYS A 137 -12.28 -0.71 2.47
CA LYS A 137 -12.96 0.57 2.73
C LYS A 137 -11.95 1.57 3.29
N PRO A 138 -12.15 2.89 3.07
CA PRO A 138 -11.27 3.87 3.66
C PRO A 138 -11.34 3.83 5.18
N VAL A 139 -10.21 4.06 5.84
CA VAL A 139 -10.16 4.21 7.28
C VAL A 139 -10.81 5.52 7.70
N ASN A 140 -11.68 5.44 8.71
CA ASN A 140 -12.35 6.58 9.30
C ASN A 140 -12.02 6.70 10.81
N PHE A 141 -12.56 7.71 11.49
CA PHE A 141 -12.24 8.06 12.88
C PHE A 141 -10.77 8.41 13.11
N VAL A 142 -10.07 8.86 12.07
CA VAL A 142 -8.67 9.28 12.11
C VAL A 142 -8.56 10.80 12.21
N SER A 143 -7.70 11.28 13.10
CA SER A 143 -7.32 12.67 13.23
C SER A 143 -6.22 13.04 12.21
N TRP A 144 -5.96 14.34 12.06
CA TRP A 144 -4.80 14.80 11.31
C TRP A 144 -3.48 14.29 11.92
N PHE A 145 -3.40 14.23 13.28
CA PHE A 145 -2.23 13.70 13.99
C PHE A 145 -1.99 12.21 13.68
N ASP A 146 -3.06 11.44 13.46
CA ASP A 146 -2.94 10.03 13.10
C ASP A 146 -2.40 9.88 11.67
N ALA A 147 -2.92 10.68 10.73
CA ALA A 147 -2.42 10.72 9.34
C ALA A 147 -0.94 11.17 9.30
N ALA A 148 -0.54 12.14 10.13
CA ALA A 148 0.84 12.58 10.27
C ALA A 148 1.75 11.45 10.82
N ARG A 149 1.27 10.61 11.76
CA ARG A 149 1.99 9.43 12.27
C ARG A 149 2.15 8.37 11.21
N VAL A 150 1.14 8.13 10.40
CA VAL A 150 1.27 7.24 9.23
C VAL A 150 2.31 7.77 8.26
N SER A 151 2.33 9.08 7.99
CA SER A 151 3.35 9.71 7.13
C SER A 151 4.77 9.51 7.68
N ASN A 152 4.97 9.73 8.98
CA ASN A 152 6.24 9.50 9.65
C ASN A 152 6.68 8.04 9.55
N TRP A 153 5.78 7.12 9.87
CA TRP A 153 6.05 5.67 9.83
C TRP A 153 6.47 5.20 8.44
N LEU A 154 5.76 5.65 7.39
CA LEU A 154 6.12 5.35 6.00
C LEU A 154 7.49 5.92 5.62
N MET A 155 7.76 7.18 5.97
CA MET A 155 9.04 7.84 5.70
C MET A 155 10.21 7.13 6.39
N ASN A 156 9.98 6.53 7.55
CA ASN A 156 10.98 5.80 8.33
C ASN A 156 11.07 4.30 7.97
N GLY A 157 10.51 3.87 6.84
CA GLY A 157 10.63 2.51 6.31
C GLY A 157 9.54 1.54 6.72
N ALA A 158 8.47 2.01 7.35
CA ALA A 158 7.23 1.27 7.63
C ALA A 158 7.44 -0.06 8.41
N THR A 159 8.33 -0.05 9.38
CA THR A 159 8.64 -1.20 10.24
C THR A 159 8.12 -1.00 11.67
N SER A 160 8.18 -2.05 12.49
CA SER A 160 7.83 -1.96 13.91
C SER A 160 8.78 -1.11 14.77
N SER A 161 9.94 -0.75 14.26
CA SER A 161 10.90 0.16 14.86
C SER A 161 10.87 1.56 14.27
N SER A 162 10.07 1.80 13.24
CA SER A 162 9.95 3.11 12.60
C SER A 162 9.30 4.12 13.54
N SER A 163 9.92 5.31 13.69
CA SER A 163 9.37 6.40 14.50
C SER A 163 8.06 6.88 13.88
N THR A 164 7.06 7.11 14.74
CA THR A 164 5.83 7.83 14.41
C THR A 164 5.90 9.30 14.79
N GLU A 165 6.91 9.70 15.59
CA GLU A 165 6.97 11.02 16.20
C GLU A 165 7.89 11.99 15.45
N THR A 166 8.75 11.47 14.58
CA THR A 166 9.69 12.24 13.75
C THR A 166 9.74 11.68 12.33
N GLY A 167 9.94 12.54 11.34
CA GLY A 167 9.97 12.20 9.91
C GLY A 167 9.39 13.34 9.10
N ALA A 168 8.26 13.13 8.47
CA ALA A 168 7.52 14.18 7.75
C ALA A 168 7.03 15.31 8.69
N TYR A 169 6.78 14.97 9.93
CA TYR A 169 6.32 15.88 10.98
C TYR A 169 7.06 15.61 12.29
N THR A 170 7.29 16.66 13.08
CA THR A 170 7.85 16.56 14.44
C THR A 170 6.70 16.67 15.44
N LEU A 171 6.20 15.53 15.95
CA LEU A 171 4.97 15.47 16.76
C LEU A 171 5.24 15.52 18.27
N ASN A 172 6.35 14.93 18.75
CA ASN A 172 6.74 14.94 20.17
C ASN A 172 5.63 14.47 21.13
N GLY A 173 4.86 13.46 20.75
CA GLY A 173 3.75 12.93 21.54
C GLY A 173 2.44 13.71 21.42
N ALA A 174 2.38 14.81 20.67
CA ALA A 174 1.17 15.61 20.55
C ALA A 174 0.05 14.81 19.85
N THR A 175 -1.14 14.83 20.45
CA THR A 175 -2.39 14.27 19.90
C THR A 175 -3.47 15.34 19.75
N THR A 176 -3.22 16.54 20.25
CA THR A 176 -4.11 17.70 20.23
C THR A 176 -3.31 19.00 20.11
N GLY A 177 -4.00 20.11 19.89
CA GLY A 177 -3.40 21.43 19.86
C GLY A 177 -2.89 21.82 18.47
N ILE A 178 -1.70 22.43 18.42
CA ILE A 178 -1.11 22.95 17.17
C ILE A 178 -0.54 21.81 16.36
N ALA A 179 -1.05 21.61 15.16
CA ALA A 179 -0.42 20.75 14.16
C ALA A 179 0.91 21.38 13.73
N PRO A 180 2.03 20.66 13.77
CA PRO A 180 3.33 21.19 13.33
C PRO A 180 3.35 21.41 11.82
N ALA A 181 4.35 22.17 11.36
CA ALA A 181 4.66 22.28 9.92
C ALA A 181 5.22 20.97 9.40
N VAL A 182 5.04 20.74 8.09
CA VAL A 182 5.73 19.68 7.38
C VAL A 182 7.25 19.94 7.37
N ASN A 183 8.04 18.93 7.66
CA ASN A 183 9.51 19.03 7.68
C ASN A 183 10.07 19.04 6.23
N ASN A 184 11.16 19.76 6.05
CA ASN A 184 11.89 19.75 4.78
C ASN A 184 12.34 18.32 4.43
N GLY A 185 12.19 17.93 3.17
CA GLY A 185 12.59 16.61 2.69
C GLY A 185 11.59 15.50 3.01
N ALA A 186 10.38 15.84 3.47
CA ALA A 186 9.31 14.85 3.65
C ALA A 186 9.00 14.12 2.32
N THR A 187 9.03 12.78 2.37
CA THR A 187 8.76 11.92 1.21
C THR A 187 7.35 11.34 1.21
N PHE A 188 6.69 11.31 2.37
CA PHE A 188 5.27 10.99 2.53
C PHE A 188 4.67 12.04 3.46
N TYR A 189 3.63 12.72 3.03
CA TYR A 189 3.03 13.81 3.80
C TYR A 189 1.54 13.98 3.46
N ILE A 190 0.80 14.65 4.31
CA ILE A 190 -0.60 15.02 4.04
C ILE A 190 -0.56 16.11 2.96
N PRO A 191 -1.27 15.98 1.83
CA PRO A 191 -1.22 16.96 0.76
C PRO A 191 -1.61 18.35 1.28
N THR A 192 -0.95 19.40 0.76
CA THR A 192 -1.44 20.77 0.98
C THR A 192 -2.83 20.94 0.38
N GLU A 193 -3.54 21.98 0.76
CA GLU A 193 -4.84 22.28 0.18
C GLU A 193 -4.77 22.48 -1.34
N ASP A 194 -3.75 23.19 -1.83
CA ASP A 194 -3.52 23.38 -3.25
C ASP A 194 -3.22 22.06 -3.99
N GLN A 195 -2.43 21.18 -3.39
CA GLN A 195 -2.13 19.88 -3.96
C GLN A 195 -3.37 19.00 -4.04
N TRP A 196 -4.14 18.91 -2.94
CA TRP A 196 -5.38 18.13 -2.89
C TRP A 196 -6.39 18.68 -3.92
N TYR A 197 -6.58 20.02 -3.96
CA TYR A 197 -7.50 20.69 -4.86
C TYR A 197 -7.14 20.44 -6.32
N LYS A 198 -5.86 20.58 -6.67
CA LYS A 198 -5.38 20.32 -8.02
C LYS A 198 -5.61 18.86 -8.43
N ALA A 199 -5.25 17.93 -7.56
CA ALA A 199 -5.43 16.49 -7.83
C ALA A 199 -6.90 16.12 -8.08
N ALA A 200 -7.84 16.79 -7.39
CA ALA A 200 -9.26 16.56 -7.49
C ALA A 200 -9.88 17.22 -8.73
N TYR A 201 -9.66 18.50 -8.92
CA TYR A 201 -10.48 19.32 -9.80
C TYR A 201 -9.80 19.84 -11.05
N TYR A 202 -8.45 19.87 -11.11
CA TYR A 202 -7.75 20.41 -12.29
C TYR A 202 -7.95 19.52 -13.52
N LYS A 203 -8.20 20.16 -14.67
CA LYS A 203 -8.54 19.45 -15.92
C LYS A 203 -7.35 18.73 -16.57
N GLY A 204 -6.11 19.14 -16.21
CA GLY A 204 -4.89 18.59 -16.81
C GLY A 204 -4.67 19.04 -18.25
N GLY A 205 -3.50 18.72 -18.82
CA GLY A 205 -3.16 19.01 -20.21
C GLY A 205 -2.60 20.41 -20.46
N GLY A 206 -2.00 21.03 -19.44
CA GLY A 206 -1.32 22.32 -19.53
C GLY A 206 -1.63 23.26 -18.36
N THR A 207 -0.88 24.38 -18.29
CA THR A 207 -0.92 25.28 -17.13
C THR A 207 -2.19 26.14 -17.02
N ASN A 208 -3.01 26.21 -18.06
CA ASN A 208 -4.23 27.03 -18.13
C ASN A 208 -5.49 26.21 -18.45
N ALA A 209 -5.51 24.92 -18.11
CA ALA A 209 -6.63 24.03 -18.45
C ALA A 209 -7.92 24.32 -17.66
N GLY A 210 -7.81 25.03 -16.52
CA GLY A 210 -8.93 25.32 -15.63
C GLY A 210 -9.34 24.14 -14.75
N TYR A 211 -10.49 24.28 -14.10
CA TYR A 211 -10.94 23.34 -13.08
C TYR A 211 -12.37 22.85 -13.36
N TRP A 212 -12.68 21.66 -12.90
CA TRP A 212 -14.03 21.12 -12.80
C TRP A 212 -14.68 21.50 -11.46
N ASN A 213 -16.01 21.61 -11.45
CA ASN A 213 -16.74 21.76 -10.21
C ASN A 213 -16.72 20.50 -9.33
N TYR A 214 -16.56 19.31 -9.92
CA TYR A 214 -16.52 18.02 -9.22
C TYR A 214 -15.33 17.18 -9.68
N ALA A 215 -14.76 16.41 -8.75
CA ALA A 215 -13.59 15.58 -9.04
C ALA A 215 -13.88 14.42 -10.02
N THR A 216 -15.12 14.17 -10.35
CA THR A 216 -15.56 13.24 -11.40
C THR A 216 -15.39 13.78 -12.82
N GLN A 217 -14.51 14.75 -13.02
CA GLN A 217 -14.25 15.42 -14.29
C GLN A 217 -15.52 16.03 -14.91
N SER A 218 -16.31 16.74 -14.13
CA SER A 218 -17.60 17.27 -14.56
C SER A 218 -17.94 18.56 -13.83
N ASP A 219 -18.62 19.47 -14.52
CA ASP A 219 -19.31 20.61 -13.93
C ASP A 219 -20.75 20.24 -13.51
N THR A 220 -21.23 19.06 -13.92
CA THR A 220 -22.51 18.50 -13.50
C THR A 220 -22.32 17.69 -12.22
N ALA A 221 -23.24 17.89 -11.28
CA ALA A 221 -23.25 17.18 -10.01
C ALA A 221 -23.26 15.66 -10.18
N PRO A 222 -22.45 14.92 -9.39
CA PRO A 222 -22.45 13.47 -9.45
C PRO A 222 -23.76 12.86 -8.97
N ARG A 223 -24.02 11.63 -9.40
CA ARG A 223 -25.12 10.81 -8.93
C ARG A 223 -24.68 9.95 -7.75
N ALA A 224 -25.54 9.81 -6.75
CA ALA A 224 -25.24 8.97 -5.60
C ALA A 224 -25.25 7.49 -5.99
N VAL A 225 -24.20 6.76 -5.59
CA VAL A 225 -24.17 5.30 -5.71
C VAL A 225 -24.97 4.64 -4.60
N SER A 226 -25.51 3.46 -4.86
CA SER A 226 -25.91 2.48 -3.85
C SER A 226 -24.74 1.54 -3.54
N ALA A 227 -24.92 0.57 -2.65
CA ALA A 227 -23.90 -0.41 -2.33
C ALA A 227 -24.40 -1.85 -2.55
N THR A 228 -23.46 -2.76 -2.85
CA THR A 228 -23.69 -4.19 -2.77
C THR A 228 -23.67 -4.65 -1.30
N THR A 229 -24.06 -5.89 -1.03
CA THR A 229 -24.07 -6.48 0.33
C THR A 229 -22.69 -6.54 1.01
N VAL A 230 -21.61 -6.41 0.23
CA VAL A 230 -20.23 -6.35 0.72
C VAL A 230 -19.63 -4.93 0.65
N GLY A 231 -20.47 -3.92 0.37
CA GLY A 231 -20.05 -2.52 0.39
C GLY A 231 -19.25 -2.07 -0.82
N SER A 232 -19.43 -2.67 -1.99
CA SER A 232 -18.91 -2.10 -3.25
C SER A 232 -19.95 -1.16 -3.85
N GLY A 233 -19.51 0.00 -4.36
CA GLY A 233 -20.40 0.96 -5.01
C GLY A 233 -21.09 0.35 -6.24
N THR A 234 -22.38 0.65 -6.41
CA THR A 234 -23.19 0.18 -7.56
C THR A 234 -24.11 1.29 -8.07
N PHE A 235 -24.27 1.35 -9.39
CA PHE A 235 -25.18 2.28 -10.03
C PHE A 235 -25.78 1.65 -11.29
N GLY A 236 -27.11 1.69 -11.42
CA GLY A 236 -27.82 1.13 -12.57
C GLY A 236 -27.55 -0.36 -12.81
N GLY A 237 -27.30 -1.13 -11.73
CA GLY A 237 -27.00 -2.56 -11.80
C GLY A 237 -25.55 -2.88 -12.12
N VAL A 238 -24.66 -1.90 -12.29
CA VAL A 238 -23.22 -2.09 -12.51
C VAL A 238 -22.45 -1.95 -11.19
N SER A 239 -21.60 -2.90 -10.88
CA SER A 239 -20.67 -2.87 -9.74
C SER A 239 -19.39 -3.63 -10.12
N PRO A 240 -18.17 -3.10 -9.81
CA PRO A 240 -17.92 -1.77 -9.26
C PRO A 240 -18.20 -0.65 -10.27
N VAL A 241 -18.56 0.56 -9.78
CA VAL A 241 -18.68 1.75 -10.61
C VAL A 241 -17.30 2.41 -10.71
N THR A 242 -16.63 2.26 -11.85
CA THR A 242 -15.25 2.75 -12.05
C THR A 242 -15.16 3.88 -13.07
N SER A 243 -16.29 4.36 -13.55
CA SER A 243 -16.37 5.43 -14.55
C SER A 243 -17.66 6.24 -14.40
N GLY A 244 -17.70 7.38 -15.06
CA GLY A 244 -18.87 8.27 -15.05
C GLY A 244 -18.97 9.15 -13.81
N THR A 245 -19.96 10.05 -13.82
CA THR A 245 -20.20 11.07 -12.79
C THR A 245 -21.00 10.50 -11.63
N CYS A 246 -20.41 9.61 -10.85
CA CYS A 246 -21.00 9.03 -9.64
C CYS A 246 -20.09 9.26 -8.43
N ALA A 247 -20.68 9.24 -7.22
CA ALA A 247 -19.97 9.37 -5.96
C ALA A 247 -20.77 8.71 -4.83
N ASN A 248 -20.10 8.34 -3.73
CA ASN A 248 -20.76 7.89 -2.51
C ASN A 248 -21.09 9.09 -1.60
N PHE A 249 -22.35 9.49 -1.58
CA PHE A 249 -22.88 10.59 -0.75
C PHE A 249 -24.39 10.43 -0.52
N ASN A 250 -24.98 11.34 0.22
CA ASN A 250 -26.42 11.42 0.45
C ASN A 250 -27.02 10.14 1.07
N GLN A 251 -26.22 9.41 1.86
CA GLN A 251 -26.63 8.20 2.56
C GLN A 251 -27.33 7.16 1.66
N LYS A 252 -26.85 6.98 0.40
CA LYS A 252 -27.47 6.06 -0.56
C LYS A 252 -26.78 4.70 -0.65
N ALA A 253 -25.57 4.58 -0.12
CA ALA A 253 -24.80 3.33 -0.12
C ALA A 253 -25.13 2.49 1.14
N ASP A 254 -26.35 1.92 1.18
CA ASP A 254 -26.83 1.13 2.31
C ASP A 254 -26.22 -0.26 2.29
N TRP A 255 -25.52 -0.62 3.35
CA TRP A 255 -24.99 -1.96 3.56
C TRP A 255 -24.55 -2.14 5.01
N ASN A 256 -24.29 -3.37 5.43
CA ASN A 256 -23.89 -3.71 6.80
C ASN A 256 -24.89 -3.16 7.85
N SER A 257 -26.17 -3.22 7.53
CA SER A 257 -27.28 -2.70 8.37
C SER A 257 -27.18 -1.21 8.71
N GLN A 258 -26.54 -0.41 7.84
CA GLN A 258 -26.45 1.03 7.97
C GLN A 258 -27.13 1.74 6.81
N ASP A 259 -27.89 2.80 7.12
CA ASP A 259 -28.38 3.76 6.15
C ASP A 259 -27.23 4.68 5.76
N GLY A 260 -26.65 4.44 4.58
CA GLY A 260 -25.40 5.03 4.13
C GLY A 260 -24.17 4.54 4.89
N ASN A 261 -23.12 4.22 4.17
CA ASN A 261 -21.85 3.77 4.73
C ASN A 261 -20.70 4.08 3.75
N VAL A 262 -19.46 4.00 4.23
CA VAL A 262 -18.28 4.00 3.37
C VAL A 262 -18.30 2.79 2.45
N THR A 263 -17.75 2.92 1.25
CA THR A 263 -17.72 1.86 0.23
C THR A 263 -16.29 1.51 -0.15
N THR A 264 -16.09 0.38 -0.83
CA THR A 264 -14.80 -0.02 -1.37
C THR A 264 -14.18 1.12 -2.18
N VAL A 265 -12.93 1.46 -1.89
CA VAL A 265 -12.22 2.52 -2.60
C VAL A 265 -12.14 2.23 -4.09
N GLY A 266 -12.31 3.24 -4.92
CA GLY A 266 -12.28 3.11 -6.39
C GLY A 266 -13.54 2.50 -7.01
N THR A 267 -14.65 2.39 -6.27
CA THR A 267 -15.89 1.77 -6.78
C THR A 267 -17.07 2.73 -6.89
N ASN A 268 -16.85 4.04 -6.74
CA ASN A 268 -17.94 5.01 -6.59
C ASN A 268 -18.07 6.00 -7.76
N GLY A 269 -17.42 5.74 -8.88
CA GLY A 269 -17.45 6.61 -10.06
C GLY A 269 -16.11 6.72 -10.76
N GLY A 270 -16.00 7.69 -11.68
CA GLY A 270 -14.76 7.96 -12.40
C GLY A 270 -13.71 8.64 -11.53
N ALA A 271 -12.45 8.38 -11.84
CA ALA A 271 -11.31 9.08 -11.24
C ALA A 271 -11.27 10.56 -11.64
N SER A 272 -10.51 11.36 -10.91
CA SER A 272 -10.10 12.71 -11.32
C SER A 272 -9.25 12.66 -12.61
N ALA A 273 -8.97 13.80 -13.23
CA ALA A 273 -8.17 13.88 -14.44
C ALA A 273 -6.76 13.25 -14.27
N TYR A 274 -6.23 13.22 -13.06
CA TYR A 274 -4.95 12.59 -12.75
C TYR A 274 -5.06 11.14 -12.29
N GLY A 275 -6.26 10.56 -12.25
CA GLY A 275 -6.47 9.15 -11.93
C GLY A 275 -6.67 8.84 -10.44
N ALA A 276 -6.88 9.86 -9.58
CA ALA A 276 -7.25 9.66 -8.18
C ALA A 276 -8.77 9.41 -8.07
N PHE A 277 -9.16 8.36 -7.34
CA PHE A 277 -10.55 7.98 -7.11
C PHE A 277 -11.07 8.52 -5.79
N ASP A 278 -12.40 8.60 -5.68
CA ASP A 278 -13.15 8.96 -4.45
C ASP A 278 -12.81 10.36 -3.88
N MET A 279 -12.26 11.26 -4.72
CA MET A 279 -12.05 12.65 -4.33
C MET A 279 -13.35 13.48 -4.32
N SER A 280 -14.48 12.84 -4.58
CA SER A 280 -15.84 13.34 -4.34
C SER A 280 -16.62 12.27 -3.60
N GLY A 281 -16.99 12.52 -2.35
CA GLY A 281 -17.73 11.60 -1.49
C GLY A 281 -16.85 10.55 -0.80
N ASN A 282 -17.44 9.49 -0.32
CA ASN A 282 -16.90 8.44 0.53
C ASN A 282 -16.45 8.97 1.89
N LEU A 283 -15.25 9.56 2.02
CA LEU A 283 -14.84 10.33 3.21
C LEU A 283 -14.36 11.74 2.86
N GLY A 284 -14.58 12.66 3.77
CA GLY A 284 -13.89 13.95 3.78
C GLY A 284 -12.43 13.74 4.14
N GLU A 285 -11.52 14.27 3.33
CA GLU A 285 -10.09 13.98 3.45
C GLU A 285 -9.32 15.14 4.03
N TRP A 286 -8.46 14.83 5.01
CA TRP A 286 -7.53 15.79 5.57
C TRP A 286 -6.60 16.38 4.52
N ASN A 287 -6.41 17.70 4.59
CA ASN A 287 -5.31 18.40 3.94
C ASN A 287 -4.55 19.27 4.94
N ASP A 288 -3.32 19.63 4.59
CA ASP A 288 -2.37 20.32 5.45
C ASP A 288 -2.34 21.83 5.23
N LEU A 289 -3.44 22.43 4.70
CA LEU A 289 -3.49 23.83 4.32
C LEU A 289 -2.30 24.23 3.46
N THR A 290 -1.43 25.11 4.01
CA THR A 290 -0.17 25.54 3.37
C THR A 290 1.03 24.70 3.75
N GLY A 291 0.85 23.67 4.60
CA GLY A 291 1.95 22.91 5.21
C GLY A 291 2.61 23.62 6.40
N ALA A 292 2.14 24.82 6.79
CA ALA A 292 2.64 25.53 7.95
C ALA A 292 1.97 25.05 9.25
N ALA A 293 2.61 25.34 10.40
CA ALA A 293 2.01 25.03 11.71
C ALA A 293 0.70 25.82 11.90
N GLY A 294 -0.29 25.20 12.57
CA GLY A 294 -1.57 25.84 12.78
C GLY A 294 -2.51 25.08 13.72
N THR A 295 -3.52 25.79 14.23
CA THR A 295 -4.53 25.27 15.16
C THR A 295 -5.71 24.62 14.44
N SER A 296 -5.80 24.75 13.14
CA SER A 296 -6.83 24.14 12.29
C SER A 296 -6.23 23.44 11.08
N ARG A 297 -6.97 22.49 10.55
CA ARG A 297 -6.74 21.82 9.27
C ARG A 297 -8.06 21.76 8.52
N GLN A 298 -8.01 21.43 7.24
CA GLN A 298 -9.21 21.35 6.41
C GLN A 298 -9.51 19.90 6.03
N THR A 299 -10.80 19.61 5.79
CA THR A 299 -11.24 18.43 5.05
C THR A 299 -11.96 18.86 3.79
N ARG A 300 -11.77 18.08 2.70
CA ARG A 300 -12.37 18.32 1.39
C ARG A 300 -12.97 17.05 0.79
N GLY A 301 -13.72 17.21 -0.28
CA GLY A 301 -14.32 16.13 -1.07
C GLY A 301 -15.74 15.75 -0.66
N GLY A 302 -16.17 16.15 0.53
CA GLY A 302 -17.42 15.65 1.13
C GLY A 302 -17.32 14.17 1.53
N HIS A 303 -18.43 13.57 1.95
CA HIS A 303 -18.41 12.22 2.52
C HIS A 303 -19.74 11.48 2.26
N TRP A 304 -19.80 10.19 2.61
CA TRP A 304 -20.95 9.30 2.42
C TRP A 304 -22.30 9.87 2.92
N SER A 305 -22.29 10.76 3.91
CA SER A 305 -23.50 11.38 4.47
C SER A 305 -23.66 12.86 4.12
N SER A 306 -22.84 13.43 3.22
CA SER A 306 -23.04 14.81 2.75
C SER A 306 -24.44 14.98 2.16
N ASP A 307 -25.16 15.99 2.64
CA ASP A 307 -26.51 16.28 2.19
C ASP A 307 -26.46 17.02 0.83
N GLY A 308 -26.78 16.28 -0.21
CA GLY A 308 -26.71 16.78 -1.58
C GLY A 308 -25.28 16.89 -2.15
N SER A 309 -25.21 17.13 -3.44
CA SER A 309 -23.96 17.17 -4.19
C SER A 309 -23.13 18.44 -3.97
N LEU A 310 -23.72 19.51 -3.41
CA LEU A 310 -22.98 20.74 -3.11
C LEU A 310 -21.81 20.47 -2.17
N GLY A 311 -21.99 19.61 -1.16
CA GLY A 311 -20.91 19.21 -0.25
C GLY A 311 -19.71 18.53 -0.89
N LEU A 312 -19.81 18.13 -2.18
CA LEU A 312 -18.75 17.49 -2.95
C LEU A 312 -18.08 18.44 -3.93
N SER A 313 -18.58 19.67 -4.06
CA SER A 313 -18.13 20.65 -5.07
C SER A 313 -16.81 21.29 -4.68
N SER A 314 -16.11 21.83 -5.67
CA SER A 314 -14.76 22.42 -5.50
C SER A 314 -14.68 23.57 -4.47
N PRO A 315 -15.70 24.43 -4.26
CA PRO A 315 -15.65 25.46 -3.21
C PRO A 315 -15.74 24.89 -1.79
N GLU A 316 -16.34 23.72 -1.62
CA GLU A 316 -16.65 23.18 -0.30
C GLU A 316 -15.43 22.67 0.45
N ARG A 317 -15.37 23.02 1.72
CA ARG A 317 -14.35 22.58 2.67
C ARG A 317 -14.82 22.81 4.09
N GLU A 318 -14.27 22.03 5.01
CA GLU A 318 -14.62 22.16 6.43
C GLU A 318 -13.35 22.37 7.26
N SER A 319 -13.35 23.45 8.07
CA SER A 319 -12.29 23.74 9.04
C SER A 319 -12.48 22.91 10.29
N ARG A 320 -11.44 22.22 10.73
CA ARG A 320 -11.51 21.34 11.90
C ARG A 320 -10.26 21.47 12.78
N ALA A 321 -10.41 21.18 14.06
CA ALA A 321 -9.25 20.98 14.94
C ALA A 321 -8.44 19.76 14.46
N PRO A 322 -7.10 19.78 14.49
CA PRO A 322 -6.27 18.65 14.03
C PRO A 322 -6.51 17.34 14.79
N SER A 323 -7.09 17.39 15.99
CA SER A 323 -7.48 16.23 16.80
C SER A 323 -8.88 15.68 16.50
N PHE A 324 -9.62 16.30 15.58
CA PHE A 324 -10.94 15.84 15.21
C PHE A 324 -10.86 14.51 14.44
N GLY A 325 -11.77 13.58 14.74
CA GLY A 325 -11.95 12.32 14.02
C GLY A 325 -13.41 11.90 14.07
N SER A 326 -13.96 11.44 12.95
CA SER A 326 -15.35 10.97 12.87
C SER A 326 -15.50 9.85 11.83
N ASN A 327 -16.68 9.23 11.77
CA ASN A 327 -17.01 8.23 10.78
C ASN A 327 -17.05 8.75 9.33
N ALA A 328 -16.94 10.06 9.15
CA ALA A 328 -17.02 10.76 7.87
C ALA A 328 -15.68 11.36 7.42
N VAL A 329 -14.58 11.15 8.18
CA VAL A 329 -13.27 11.75 7.92
C VAL A 329 -12.19 10.67 7.83
N GLY A 330 -11.42 10.74 6.75
CA GLY A 330 -10.28 9.91 6.44
C GLY A 330 -9.14 10.73 5.86
N PHE A 331 -8.23 10.09 5.12
CA PHE A 331 -7.11 10.78 4.49
C PHE A 331 -6.52 9.99 3.33
N ARG A 332 -5.77 10.70 2.52
CA ARG A 332 -4.76 10.17 1.60
C ARG A 332 -3.47 10.95 1.74
N LEU A 333 -2.35 10.39 1.28
CA LEU A 333 -1.05 11.03 1.37
C LEU A 333 -0.57 11.49 0.00
N ALA A 334 0.37 12.44 0.03
CA ALA A 334 1.14 12.88 -1.12
C ALA A 334 2.63 12.52 -0.95
N SER A 335 3.36 12.55 -2.07
CA SER A 335 4.79 12.30 -2.14
C SER A 335 5.40 13.20 -3.22
N PRO A 336 6.62 13.69 -3.09
CA PRO A 336 7.32 14.28 -4.22
C PRO A 336 7.37 13.25 -5.36
N VAL A 337 7.33 13.71 -6.62
CA VAL A 337 7.79 12.84 -7.70
C VAL A 337 9.25 12.54 -7.39
N SER A 338 9.58 11.29 -7.07
CA SER A 338 10.99 10.90 -7.02
C SER A 338 11.57 11.28 -8.38
N SER A 339 12.52 12.21 -8.40
CA SER A 339 13.38 12.34 -9.57
C SER A 339 13.79 10.91 -9.92
N PRO A 340 13.70 10.45 -11.18
CA PRO A 340 14.29 9.20 -11.53
C PRO A 340 15.70 9.29 -10.95
N SER A 341 15.97 8.46 -9.93
CA SER A 341 17.32 8.25 -9.44
C SER A 341 18.10 8.08 -10.73
N ALA A 342 19.04 8.98 -11.03
CA ALA A 342 19.84 8.81 -12.22
C ALA A 342 20.28 7.35 -12.11
N VAL A 343 19.69 6.49 -12.94
CA VAL A 343 20.09 5.10 -12.99
C VAL A 343 21.55 5.23 -13.19
N PRO A 344 22.43 4.77 -12.27
CA PRO A 344 23.87 4.90 -12.47
C PRO A 344 24.07 4.37 -13.86
N GLU A 345 24.54 5.23 -14.76
CA GLU A 345 24.78 4.86 -16.15
C GLU A 345 25.62 3.60 -16.03
N ILE A 346 25.04 2.46 -16.42
CA ILE A 346 25.76 1.18 -16.32
C ILE A 346 26.92 1.40 -17.27
N ASP A 347 28.09 1.74 -16.72
CA ASP A 347 29.31 1.89 -17.52
C ASP A 347 29.41 0.62 -18.36
N PRO A 348 29.28 0.70 -19.69
CA PRO A 348 29.33 -0.47 -20.55
C PRO A 348 30.64 -1.28 -20.35
N ASN A 349 31.66 -0.67 -19.75
CA ASN A 349 32.88 -1.35 -19.34
C ASN A 349 32.73 -2.18 -18.05
N SER A 350 31.74 -1.87 -17.18
CA SER A 350 31.45 -2.64 -15.98
C SER A 350 30.75 -3.97 -16.28
N LEU A 351 29.95 -4.04 -17.35
CA LEU A 351 29.35 -5.29 -17.84
C LEU A 351 30.40 -6.28 -18.33
N GLY A 352 31.49 -5.79 -18.94
CA GLY A 352 32.62 -6.62 -19.33
C GLY A 352 33.30 -7.28 -18.14
N SER A 353 33.43 -6.57 -17.01
CA SER A 353 34.09 -7.10 -15.79
C SER A 353 33.22 -8.17 -15.10
N VAL A 354 31.91 -7.99 -15.03
CA VAL A 354 30.99 -8.99 -14.45
C VAL A 354 30.89 -10.24 -15.33
N LEU A 355 30.86 -10.07 -16.67
CA LEU A 355 30.83 -11.19 -17.61
C LEU A 355 32.16 -11.97 -17.58
N ALA A 356 33.29 -11.28 -17.45
CA ALA A 356 34.58 -11.90 -17.30
C ALA A 356 34.72 -12.70 -15.99
N LEU A 357 34.11 -12.23 -14.89
CA LEU A 357 34.10 -12.93 -13.60
C LEU A 357 33.23 -14.20 -13.66
N VAL A 358 32.09 -14.14 -14.31
CA VAL A 358 31.17 -15.28 -14.49
C VAL A 358 31.77 -16.32 -15.43
N LEU A 359 32.37 -15.91 -16.55
CA LEU A 359 33.03 -16.82 -17.49
C LEU A 359 34.34 -17.40 -16.91
N GLY A 360 35.06 -16.61 -16.11
CA GLY A 360 36.25 -17.09 -15.39
C GLY A 360 35.94 -18.13 -14.34
N SER A 361 34.81 -17.98 -13.60
CA SER A 361 34.38 -18.95 -12.60
C SER A 361 33.84 -20.25 -13.23
N LEU A 362 33.18 -20.17 -14.37
CA LEU A 362 32.74 -21.34 -15.16
C LEU A 362 33.96 -22.10 -15.72
N GLY A 363 34.99 -21.40 -16.26
CA GLY A 363 36.21 -22.00 -16.75
C GLY A 363 37.04 -22.71 -15.67
N LEU A 364 37.02 -22.19 -14.41
CA LEU A 364 37.67 -22.85 -13.27
C LEU A 364 36.95 -24.12 -12.83
N LEU A 365 35.63 -24.15 -12.95
CA LEU A 365 34.80 -25.32 -12.66
C LEU A 365 35.02 -26.44 -13.70
N GLU A 366 35.16 -26.11 -14.96
CA GLU A 366 35.46 -27.07 -16.03
C GLU A 366 36.91 -27.62 -15.91
N ARG A 367 37.88 -26.79 -15.55
CA ARG A 367 39.28 -27.27 -15.33
C ARG A 367 39.39 -28.30 -14.20
N ARG A 368 38.58 -28.20 -13.15
CA ARG A 368 38.52 -29.20 -12.08
C ARG A 368 37.92 -30.55 -12.53
N ARG A 369 37.15 -30.60 -13.62
CA ARG A 369 36.59 -31.84 -14.18
C ARG A 369 37.56 -32.55 -15.12
N LEU A 370 38.53 -31.84 -15.69
CA LEU A 370 39.49 -32.40 -16.67
C LEU A 370 40.75 -32.98 -16.06
N PHE A 371 41.03 -32.77 -14.76
CA PHE A 371 42.19 -33.35 -14.05
C PHE A 371 41.72 -34.13 -12.81
N PRO A 372 41.38 -35.44 -12.95
CA PRO A 372 41.14 -36.27 -11.78
C PRO A 372 42.46 -36.52 -11.06
N CYS A 373 42.50 -36.27 -9.75
CA CYS A 373 43.66 -36.62 -8.91
C CYS A 373 43.96 -38.12 -9.05
N LYS A 374 45.20 -38.44 -9.43
CA LYS A 374 45.73 -39.82 -9.35
C LYS A 374 45.78 -40.25 -7.87
N PRO A 375 45.37 -41.47 -7.55
CA PRO A 375 45.55 -42.00 -6.20
C PRO A 375 47.06 -42.29 -5.94
N GLU A 376 47.53 -41.80 -4.81
CA GLU A 376 48.86 -42.06 -4.29
C GLU A 376 49.05 -43.53 -3.95
N ALA A 377 50.18 -44.14 -4.38
CA ALA A 377 50.49 -45.53 -4.17
C ALA A 377 50.83 -45.79 -2.68
N GLN A 378 50.27 -46.87 -2.13
CA GLN A 378 50.54 -47.39 -0.81
C GLN A 378 52.03 -47.73 -0.63
N ALA A 379 52.71 -47.09 0.32
CA ALA A 379 54.01 -47.49 0.80
C ALA A 379 53.87 -48.73 1.71
N ARG A 380 54.58 -49.77 1.37
CA ARG A 380 54.70 -51.07 2.11
C ARG A 380 55.40 -50.83 3.44
N GLY A 381 54.80 -51.36 4.48
CA GLY A 381 55.30 -51.37 5.83
C GLY A 381 56.60 -52.17 6.00
N ILE A 382 57.54 -51.60 6.77
CA ILE A 382 58.68 -52.28 7.30
C ILE A 382 58.40 -52.74 8.71
N ARG A 383 58.51 -54.05 8.96
CA ARG A 383 58.46 -54.61 10.32
C ARG A 383 59.83 -54.43 10.95
N VAL A 384 59.90 -53.87 12.13
CA VAL A 384 61.05 -53.93 13.01
C VAL A 384 60.69 -54.78 14.21
N ALA A 385 61.48 -55.85 14.43
CA ALA A 385 61.42 -56.72 15.61
C ALA A 385 62.32 -56.14 16.70
N PHE A 386 61.84 -56.22 17.92
CA PHE A 386 62.69 -56.00 19.12
C PHE A 386 63.14 -57.33 19.70
N PRO A 387 64.34 -57.37 20.34
CA PRO A 387 64.67 -58.46 21.22
C PRO A 387 63.97 -58.37 22.57
#